data_db68a677c824384aad1469e3fc5f4773
#
_entry.id   db68a677c824384aad1469e3fc5f4773
#
_cell.length_a   1.000
_cell.length_b   1.000
_cell.length_c   1.000
_cell.angle_alpha   90.00
_cell.angle_beta   90.00
_cell.angle_gamma   90.00
#
_symmetry.space_group_name_H-M   'P 1'
#
loop_
_entity.id
_entity.type
_entity.pdbx_description
1 polymer ?
#
loop_
_entity_poly.entity_id
_entity_poly.type
_entity_poly.pdbx_seq_one_letter_code
_entity_poly.pdbx_strand_id
1 'polypeptide(L)'
;MDTKTILDYCELVNQQPKQITIIGAGIAGLVAAYELKKFGHQVEIFEGSHRLGGRVWTHRFGDASDAPYGELGAMRIPKEHQHTLHYIHE
;
A
#
# COMPACT_ATOMS: atom_id res chain seq x y z
N MET A 1 13.89 -13.27 -3.96
CA MET A 1 14.04 -12.07 -4.82
C MET A 1 13.60 -10.85 -4.02
N ASP A 2 14.40 -9.82 -3.94
CA ASP A 2 14.05 -8.65 -3.15
C ASP A 2 13.08 -7.73 -3.91
N THR A 3 12.49 -6.78 -3.18
CA THR A 3 11.49 -5.87 -3.72
C THR A 3 12.05 -5.03 -4.86
N LYS A 4 13.26 -4.50 -4.70
CA LYS A 4 13.88 -3.66 -5.72
C LYS A 4 14.05 -4.40 -7.04
N THR A 5 14.52 -5.64 -7.00
CA THR A 5 14.70 -6.46 -8.21
C THR A 5 13.38 -6.72 -8.91
N ILE A 6 12.31 -7.02 -8.14
CA ILE A 6 10.97 -7.20 -8.68
C ILE A 6 10.49 -5.93 -9.37
N LEU A 7 10.68 -4.77 -8.74
CA LEU A 7 10.23 -3.49 -9.27
C LEU A 7 11.01 -3.11 -10.52
N ASP A 8 12.32 -3.36 -10.55
CA ASP A 8 13.14 -3.10 -11.74
C ASP A 8 12.64 -3.92 -12.93
N TYR A 9 12.28 -5.20 -12.70
CA TYR A 9 11.70 -6.03 -13.73
C TYR A 9 10.34 -5.50 -14.19
N CYS A 10 9.49 -5.08 -13.26
CA CYS A 10 8.18 -4.51 -13.59
C CYS A 10 8.31 -3.25 -14.42
N GLU A 11 9.32 -2.42 -14.17
CA GLU A 11 9.57 -1.23 -14.96
C GLU A 11 9.92 -1.61 -16.41
N LEU A 12 10.71 -2.66 -16.60
CA LEU A 12 11.07 -3.13 -17.94
C LEU A 12 9.86 -3.59 -18.76
N VAL A 13 8.87 -4.20 -18.12
CA VAL A 13 7.71 -4.75 -18.81
C VAL A 13 6.54 -3.76 -18.92
N ASN A 14 6.54 -2.67 -18.16
CA ASN A 14 5.47 -1.68 -18.14
C ASN A 14 5.85 -0.44 -18.95
N GLN A 15 6.10 -0.64 -20.25
CA GLN A 15 6.60 0.41 -21.12
C GLN A 15 5.51 1.35 -21.66
N GLN A 16 4.25 0.92 -21.67
CA GLN A 16 3.14 1.70 -22.24
C GLN A 16 2.15 2.09 -21.14
N PRO A 17 1.80 3.38 -21.03
CA PRO A 17 0.80 3.82 -20.05
C PRO A 17 -0.57 3.17 -20.30
N LYS A 18 -1.24 2.80 -19.22
CA LYS A 18 -2.56 2.17 -19.25
C LYS A 18 -3.45 2.79 -18.19
N GLN A 19 -4.75 2.62 -18.34
CA GLN A 19 -5.72 2.91 -17.29
C GLN A 19 -5.98 1.62 -16.51
N ILE A 20 -5.79 1.69 -15.19
CA ILE A 20 -5.87 0.51 -14.34
C ILE A 20 -6.85 0.79 -13.20
N THR A 21 -7.79 -0.11 -13.01
CA THR A 21 -8.73 -0.07 -11.90
C THR A 21 -8.33 -1.13 -10.89
N ILE A 22 -8.20 -0.73 -9.62
CA ILE A 22 -7.88 -1.63 -8.53
C ILE A 22 -9.11 -1.76 -7.63
N ILE A 23 -9.47 -2.99 -7.32
CA ILE A 23 -10.58 -3.28 -6.43
C ILE A 23 -10.00 -3.56 -5.05
N GLY A 24 -10.30 -2.67 -4.11
CA GLY A 24 -9.85 -2.79 -2.72
C GLY A 24 -8.69 -1.87 -2.39
N ALA A 25 -8.82 -1.16 -1.28
CA ALA A 25 -7.82 -0.22 -0.78
C ALA A 25 -7.19 -0.69 0.53
N GLY A 26 -6.94 -1.99 0.63
CA GLY A 26 -6.06 -2.55 1.64
C GLY A 26 -4.61 -2.31 1.26
N ILE A 27 -3.67 -2.84 2.04
CA ILE A 27 -2.24 -2.61 1.80
C ILE A 27 -1.83 -3.05 0.41
N ALA A 28 -2.27 -4.23 -0.06
CA ALA A 28 -1.87 -4.74 -1.37
C ALA A 28 -2.35 -3.82 -2.50
N GLY A 29 -3.60 -3.37 -2.44
CA GLY A 29 -4.14 -2.47 -3.45
C GLY A 29 -3.46 -1.11 -3.46
N LEU A 30 -3.18 -0.57 -2.28
CA LEU A 30 -2.51 0.72 -2.14
C LEU A 30 -1.07 0.66 -2.66
N VAL A 31 -0.34 -0.41 -2.36
CA VAL A 31 1.03 -0.61 -2.86
C VAL A 31 1.01 -0.77 -4.37
N ALA A 32 0.07 -1.56 -4.91
CA ALA A 32 -0.06 -1.72 -6.35
C ALA A 32 -0.32 -0.38 -7.04
N ALA A 33 -1.21 0.44 -6.49
CA ALA A 33 -1.51 1.77 -7.03
C ALA A 33 -0.28 2.67 -6.99
N TYR A 34 0.44 2.68 -5.88
CA TYR A 34 1.65 3.48 -5.70
C TYR A 34 2.69 3.14 -6.77
N GLU A 35 2.97 1.85 -6.95
CA GLU A 35 3.99 1.41 -7.91
C GLU A 35 3.54 1.61 -9.36
N LEU A 36 2.28 1.28 -9.68
CA LEU A 36 1.77 1.45 -11.04
C LEU A 36 1.74 2.92 -11.44
N LYS A 37 1.43 3.80 -10.52
CA LYS A 37 1.47 5.24 -10.78
C LYS A 37 2.88 5.71 -11.08
N LYS A 38 3.89 5.17 -10.40
CA LYS A 38 5.29 5.50 -10.66
C LYS A 38 5.72 5.07 -12.07
N PHE A 39 5.12 4.01 -12.62
CA PHE A 39 5.40 3.56 -13.98
C PHE A 39 4.62 4.35 -15.04
N GLY A 40 3.89 5.39 -14.64
CA GLY A 40 3.17 6.26 -15.56
C GLY A 40 1.75 5.85 -15.88
N HIS A 41 1.21 4.82 -15.22
CA HIS A 41 -0.17 4.40 -15.43
C HIS A 41 -1.15 5.33 -14.72
N GLN A 42 -2.37 5.44 -15.26
CA GLN A 42 -3.49 6.08 -14.56
C GLN A 42 -4.18 5.03 -13.72
N VAL A 43 -4.27 5.28 -12.42
CA VAL A 43 -4.79 4.30 -11.48
C VAL A 43 -5.97 4.88 -10.71
N GLU A 44 -7.07 4.11 -10.62
CA GLU A 44 -8.17 4.43 -9.71
C GLU A 44 -8.46 3.22 -8.85
N ILE A 45 -8.93 3.46 -7.63
CA ILE A 45 -9.20 2.43 -6.63
C ILE A 45 -10.65 2.51 -6.19
N PHE A 46 -11.32 1.37 -6.17
CA PHE A 46 -12.67 1.25 -5.61
C PHE A 46 -12.61 0.44 -4.32
N GLU A 47 -13.09 1.03 -3.24
CA GLU A 47 -13.12 0.40 -1.92
C GLU A 47 -14.57 0.21 -1.48
N GLY A 48 -14.93 -1.02 -1.08
CA GLY A 48 -16.29 -1.35 -0.71
C GLY A 48 -16.69 -0.94 0.71
N SER A 49 -15.73 -0.58 1.56
CA SER A 49 -16.01 -0.14 2.93
C SER A 49 -15.92 1.39 3.02
N HIS A 50 -16.20 1.93 4.23
CA HIS A 50 -16.07 3.36 4.49
C HIS A 50 -14.65 3.79 4.83
N ARG A 51 -13.69 2.86 4.78
CA ARG A 51 -12.36 3.10 5.32
C ARG A 51 -11.30 2.50 4.40
N LEU A 52 -10.18 3.17 4.25
CA LEU A 52 -8.98 2.66 3.58
C LEU A 52 -8.15 1.83 4.57
N GLY A 53 -7.26 1.02 4.05
CA GLY A 53 -6.29 0.26 4.85
C GLY A 53 -6.64 -1.20 5.09
N GLY A 54 -7.91 -1.59 4.89
CA GLY A 54 -8.31 -2.99 5.06
C GLY A 54 -8.08 -3.51 6.47
N ARG A 55 -7.24 -4.53 6.62
CA ARG A 55 -6.91 -5.14 7.91
C ARG A 55 -5.90 -4.35 8.73
N VAL A 56 -5.41 -3.25 8.23
CA VAL A 56 -4.61 -2.28 9.01
C VAL A 56 -5.55 -1.17 9.44
N TRP A 57 -5.72 -0.99 10.74
CA TRP A 57 -6.65 0.00 11.26
C TRP A 57 -6.11 0.59 12.56
N THR A 58 -5.76 1.87 12.51
CA THR A 58 -5.37 2.66 13.67
C THR A 58 -6.57 3.45 14.14
N HIS A 59 -7.02 3.22 15.37
CA HIS A 59 -8.09 3.99 15.98
C HIS A 59 -7.50 5.07 16.87
N ARG A 60 -7.90 6.32 16.64
CA ARG A 60 -7.45 7.46 17.44
C ARG A 60 -8.54 7.86 18.43
N PHE A 61 -8.14 8.13 19.66
CA PHE A 61 -9.04 8.46 20.74
C PHE A 61 -9.19 9.97 20.93
N GLY A 62 -9.02 10.76 19.87
CA GLY A 62 -9.16 12.19 19.87
C GLY A 62 -8.66 12.78 18.56
N ASP A 63 -8.89 14.08 18.37
CA ASP A 63 -8.55 14.78 17.13
C ASP A 63 -7.17 15.42 17.14
N ALA A 64 -6.52 15.51 18.32
CA ALA A 64 -5.19 16.10 18.44
C ALA A 64 -4.14 15.19 17.78
N SER A 65 -3.10 15.80 17.21
CA SER A 65 -2.06 15.04 16.52
C SER A 65 -1.27 14.11 17.47
N ASP A 66 -1.26 14.41 18.75
CA ASP A 66 -0.61 13.60 19.79
C ASP A 66 -1.62 12.76 20.59
N ALA A 67 -2.86 12.64 20.12
CA ALA A 67 -3.88 11.85 20.80
C ALA A 67 -3.46 10.38 20.88
N PRO A 68 -3.84 9.69 21.98
CA PRO A 68 -3.59 8.26 22.08
C PRO A 68 -4.27 7.50 20.95
N TYR A 69 -3.69 6.39 20.56
CA TYR A 69 -4.26 5.55 19.50
C TYR A 69 -4.05 4.06 19.82
N GLY A 70 -4.85 3.22 19.17
CA GLY A 70 -4.71 1.77 19.25
C GLY A 70 -4.80 1.15 17.87
N GLU A 71 -4.03 0.09 17.67
CA GLU A 71 -4.09 -0.69 16.43
C GLU A 71 -5.15 -1.77 16.57
N LEU A 72 -6.24 -1.65 15.80
CA LEU A 72 -7.36 -2.61 15.86
C LEU A 72 -7.23 -3.73 14.83
N GLY A 73 -6.24 -3.63 13.94
CA GLY A 73 -5.94 -4.65 12.95
C GLY A 73 -4.54 -5.21 13.15
N ALA A 74 -3.76 -5.25 12.07
CA ALA A 74 -2.40 -5.76 12.10
C ALA A 74 -1.51 -4.94 13.06
N MET A 75 -0.80 -5.63 13.94
CA MET A 75 -0.01 -4.98 15.00
C MET A 75 1.48 -5.30 14.93
N ARG A 76 1.86 -6.39 14.28
CA ARG A 76 3.24 -6.86 14.28
C ARG A 76 3.72 -7.17 12.88
N ILE A 77 4.98 -6.83 12.61
CA ILE A 77 5.60 -7.09 11.31
C ILE A 77 6.91 -7.82 11.58
N PRO A 78 7.00 -9.14 11.26
CA PRO A 78 8.25 -9.87 11.41
C PRO A 78 9.34 -9.30 10.50
N LYS A 79 10.58 -9.38 10.96
CA LYS A 79 11.72 -8.87 10.19
C LYS A 79 11.96 -9.63 8.89
N GLU A 80 11.39 -10.83 8.76
CA GLU A 80 11.45 -11.63 7.55
C GLU A 80 10.52 -11.12 6.43
N HIS A 81 9.58 -10.22 6.76
CA HIS A 81 8.66 -9.64 5.78
C HIS A 81 9.34 -8.51 5.01
N GLN A 82 10.27 -8.87 4.12
CA GLN A 82 11.14 -7.91 3.44
C GLN A 82 10.36 -6.91 2.58
N HIS A 83 9.29 -7.34 1.93
CA HIS A 83 8.51 -6.43 1.08
C HIS A 83 7.78 -5.38 1.90
N THR A 84 7.20 -5.77 3.03
CA THR A 84 6.53 -4.83 3.94
C THR A 84 7.52 -3.81 4.48
N LEU A 85 8.68 -4.28 4.96
CA LEU A 85 9.71 -3.39 5.50
C LEU A 85 10.25 -2.45 4.43
N HIS A 86 10.33 -2.88 3.17
CA HIS A 86 10.73 -2.00 2.08
C HIS A 86 9.86 -0.75 2.02
N TYR A 87 8.53 -0.92 2.10
CA TYR A 87 7.60 0.21 2.02
C TYR A 87 7.55 1.05 3.29
N ILE A 88 7.84 0.47 4.44
CA ILE A 88 7.95 1.24 5.68
C ILE A 88 9.13 2.22 5.60
N HIS A 89 10.21 1.82 4.94
CA HIS A 89 11.41 2.66 4.81
C HIS A 89 11.40 3.54 3.56
N GLU A 90 10.42 3.40 2.70
CA GLU A 90 10.26 4.24 1.53
C GLU A 90 9.81 5.65 1.94
#